data_7bce5417b16339b0da1420f6af984c80
#
_entry.id   7bce5417b16339b0da1420f6af984c80
#
_cell.length_a   1.000
_cell.length_b   1.000
_cell.length_c   1.000
_cell.angle_alpha   90.00
_cell.angle_beta   90.00
_cell.angle_gamma   90.00
#
_symmetry.space_group_name_H-M   'P 1'
#
loop_
_entity.id
_entity.type
_entity.pdbx_description
1 polymer ?
#
loop_
_entity_poly.entity_id
_entity_poly.type
_entity_poly.pdbx_seq_one_letter_code
_entity_poly.pdbx_strand_id
1 'polypeptide(L)'
;SPASLARLGSVGGVVELGAVTALALRYLGVNLNFAPVLDICHDPSAANALPGRCWGDNAQDVISRGGVYASNLRRGGVQSCGKHFPGMGRALADPHFSLPVVDLDERELFKTDLLPFLALCPALSSIMSAHIMLPQIDPDYPATLSERVIRGLLRDRLGFRGVVFTDDLCMGAITAQYSPDDAAFLSLRAGCDLPLICHDPLPWLDG
;
A
#
# COMPACT_ATOMS: atom_id res chain seq x y z
N SER A 1 -2.35 -11.40 14.42
CA SER A 1 -1.88 -10.68 13.24
C SER A 1 -2.41 -11.31 11.96
N PRO A 2 -2.41 -10.63 10.80
CA PRO A 2 -2.76 -11.20 9.50
C PRO A 2 -2.00 -12.49 9.20
N ALA A 3 -0.69 -12.50 9.37
CA ALA A 3 0.13 -13.69 9.15
C ALA A 3 -0.20 -14.86 10.10
N SER A 4 -0.62 -14.58 11.32
CA SER A 4 -1.07 -15.64 12.25
C SER A 4 -2.37 -16.29 11.77
N LEU A 5 -3.33 -15.50 11.31
CA LEU A 5 -4.59 -16.00 10.74
C LEU A 5 -4.35 -16.74 9.41
N ALA A 6 -3.43 -16.25 8.60
CA ALA A 6 -3.02 -16.88 7.35
C ALA A 6 -2.48 -18.29 7.61
N ARG A 7 -1.59 -18.45 8.59
CA ARG A 7 -1.02 -19.76 8.99
C ARG A 7 -2.08 -20.74 9.51
N LEU A 8 -3.09 -20.24 10.20
CA LEU A 8 -4.19 -21.05 10.71
C LEU A 8 -5.22 -21.44 9.63
N GLY A 9 -5.13 -20.88 8.42
CA GLY A 9 -6.08 -21.13 7.34
C GLY A 9 -7.52 -20.66 7.64
N SER A 10 -7.72 -19.85 8.68
CA SER A 10 -9.04 -19.51 9.22
C SER A 10 -9.64 -18.31 8.51
N VAL A 11 -10.50 -18.53 7.53
CA VAL A 11 -11.32 -17.46 6.92
C VAL A 11 -12.28 -16.85 7.95
N GLY A 12 -12.84 -17.66 8.86
CA GLY A 12 -13.69 -17.18 9.96
C GLY A 12 -12.98 -16.18 10.85
N GLY A 13 -11.71 -16.44 11.21
CA GLY A 13 -10.91 -15.50 11.99
C GLY A 13 -10.64 -14.16 11.26
N VAL A 14 -10.55 -14.17 9.92
CA VAL A 14 -10.41 -12.94 9.12
C VAL A 14 -11.70 -12.12 9.16
N VAL A 15 -12.87 -12.79 9.08
CA VAL A 15 -14.20 -12.15 9.21
C VAL A 15 -14.32 -11.46 10.56
N GLU A 16 -14.02 -12.18 11.64
CA GLU A 16 -14.08 -11.65 13.01
C GLU A 16 -13.12 -10.47 13.20
N LEU A 17 -11.88 -10.61 12.73
CA LEU A 17 -10.90 -9.51 12.83
C LEU A 17 -11.40 -8.25 12.12
N GLY A 18 -11.95 -8.38 10.91
CA GLY A 18 -12.50 -7.23 10.17
C GLY A 18 -13.68 -6.59 10.89
N ALA A 19 -14.61 -7.40 11.41
CA ALA A 19 -15.78 -6.92 12.12
C ALA A 19 -15.41 -6.20 13.45
N VAL A 20 -14.53 -6.82 14.26
CA VAL A 20 -14.08 -6.24 15.53
C VAL A 20 -13.27 -4.95 15.29
N THR A 21 -12.41 -4.95 14.26
CA THR A 21 -11.65 -3.75 13.88
C THR A 21 -12.60 -2.62 13.48
N ALA A 22 -13.60 -2.90 12.65
CA ALA A 22 -14.56 -1.88 12.24
C ALA A 22 -15.34 -1.32 13.43
N LEU A 23 -15.81 -2.18 14.34
CA LEU A 23 -16.51 -1.76 15.54
C LEU A 23 -15.66 -0.83 16.42
N ALA A 24 -14.40 -1.22 16.67
CA ALA A 24 -13.47 -0.44 17.48
C ALA A 24 -13.17 0.93 16.84
N LEU A 25 -12.90 0.97 15.54
CA LEU A 25 -12.61 2.19 14.80
C LEU A 25 -13.82 3.12 14.78
N ARG A 26 -15.03 2.58 14.56
CA ARG A 26 -16.28 3.38 14.61
C ARG A 26 -16.55 3.95 15.98
N TYR A 27 -16.28 3.18 17.04
CA TYR A 27 -16.40 3.66 18.42
C TYR A 27 -15.48 4.86 18.70
N LEU A 28 -14.28 4.86 18.09
CA LEU A 28 -13.32 5.96 18.19
C LEU A 28 -13.60 7.12 17.19
N GLY A 29 -14.66 7.04 16.38
CA GLY A 29 -14.97 8.06 15.37
C GLY A 29 -14.15 7.94 14.08
N VAL A 30 -13.36 6.88 13.92
CA VAL A 30 -12.54 6.64 12.72
C VAL A 30 -13.38 6.00 11.62
N ASN A 31 -13.30 6.52 10.41
CA ASN A 31 -14.08 6.07 9.25
C ASN A 31 -13.25 5.47 8.11
N LEU A 32 -11.92 5.51 8.19
CA LEU A 32 -10.99 4.94 7.22
C LEU A 32 -9.87 4.19 7.94
N ASN A 33 -9.53 2.99 7.45
CA ASN A 33 -8.40 2.20 7.94
C ASN A 33 -7.37 2.02 6.82
N PHE A 34 -6.10 2.33 7.08
CA PHE A 34 -4.99 2.06 6.17
C PHE A 34 -4.62 0.57 6.14
N ALA A 35 -5.62 -0.25 5.77
CA ALA A 35 -5.57 -1.69 5.61
C ALA A 35 -6.64 -2.14 4.59
N PRO A 36 -6.48 -3.29 3.94
CA PRO A 36 -5.48 -4.35 4.15
C PRO A 36 -4.12 -4.09 3.49
N VAL A 37 -3.08 -4.76 4.03
CA VAL A 37 -1.82 -4.94 3.29
C VAL A 37 -2.08 -5.93 2.16
N LEU A 38 -1.77 -5.55 0.92
CA LEU A 38 -1.96 -6.37 -0.28
C LEU A 38 -0.63 -6.87 -0.87
N ASP A 39 0.47 -6.59 -0.18
CA ASP A 39 1.78 -7.11 -0.55
C ASP A 39 1.83 -8.63 -0.38
N ILE A 40 2.48 -9.31 -1.32
CA ILE A 40 2.75 -10.74 -1.25
C ILE A 40 4.06 -10.95 -0.47
N CYS A 41 4.06 -11.79 0.56
CA CYS A 41 5.26 -12.09 1.33
C CYS A 41 6.15 -13.09 0.57
N HIS A 42 6.99 -12.60 -0.35
CA HIS A 42 7.89 -13.47 -1.12
C HIS A 42 9.03 -14.06 -0.27
N ASP A 43 9.50 -13.29 0.71
CA ASP A 43 10.51 -13.73 1.66
C ASP A 43 10.13 -13.31 3.08
N PRO A 44 9.70 -14.26 3.94
CA PRO A 44 9.33 -13.94 5.32
C PRO A 44 10.52 -13.56 6.21
N SER A 45 11.75 -13.75 5.75
CA SER A 45 12.99 -13.36 6.43
C SER A 45 13.54 -12.00 5.99
N ALA A 46 12.94 -11.38 4.97
CA ALA A 46 13.38 -10.08 4.46
C ALA A 46 13.31 -9.00 5.55
N ALA A 47 14.36 -8.18 5.62
CA ALA A 47 14.45 -7.06 6.54
C ALA A 47 13.65 -5.84 6.05
N ASN A 48 12.45 -6.07 5.51
CA ASN A 48 11.49 -5.03 5.11
C ASN A 48 10.39 -4.86 6.17
N ALA A 49 9.52 -3.88 6.00
CA ALA A 49 8.47 -3.57 6.96
C ALA A 49 7.28 -4.56 6.94
N LEU A 50 7.33 -5.69 6.23
CA LEU A 50 6.20 -6.59 6.01
C LEU A 50 6.05 -7.79 6.96
N PRO A 51 7.08 -8.28 7.69
CA PRO A 51 6.93 -9.46 8.53
C PRO A 51 5.72 -9.38 9.47
N GLY A 52 4.87 -10.41 9.42
CA GLY A 52 3.66 -10.49 10.23
C GLY A 52 2.45 -9.70 9.70
N ARG A 53 2.59 -8.90 8.65
CA ARG A 53 1.53 -8.02 8.13
C ARG A 53 0.82 -8.56 6.89
N CYS A 54 1.46 -9.44 6.11
CA CYS A 54 0.90 -10.00 4.87
C CYS A 54 -0.13 -11.09 5.14
N TRP A 55 -1.08 -11.23 4.22
CA TRP A 55 -2.12 -12.26 4.25
C TRP A 55 -1.69 -13.60 3.64
N GLY A 56 -0.56 -13.64 2.96
CA GLY A 56 -0.01 -14.84 2.33
C GLY A 56 1.28 -14.58 1.57
N ASP A 57 1.82 -15.66 1.05
CA ASP A 57 3.02 -15.71 0.20
C ASP A 57 2.70 -15.86 -1.30
N ASN A 58 1.42 -15.83 -1.62
CA ASN A 58 0.91 -15.90 -2.99
C ASN A 58 -0.30 -14.97 -3.18
N ALA A 59 -0.56 -14.60 -4.43
CA ALA A 59 -1.61 -13.64 -4.78
C ALA A 59 -3.00 -14.12 -4.37
N GLN A 60 -3.31 -15.41 -4.55
CA GLN A 60 -4.65 -15.95 -4.26
C GLN A 60 -5.01 -15.82 -2.78
N ASP A 61 -4.08 -16.11 -1.90
CA ASP A 61 -4.26 -15.97 -0.45
C ASP A 61 -4.46 -14.51 -0.04
N VAL A 62 -3.64 -13.61 -0.60
CA VAL A 62 -3.76 -12.16 -0.34
C VAL A 62 -5.09 -11.63 -0.84
N ILE A 63 -5.53 -11.99 -2.05
CA ILE A 63 -6.81 -11.59 -2.63
C ILE A 63 -7.97 -12.10 -1.75
N SER A 64 -7.96 -13.38 -1.42
CA SER A 64 -9.04 -14.00 -0.65
C SER A 64 -9.17 -13.37 0.74
N ARG A 65 -8.09 -13.37 1.53
CA ARG A 65 -8.11 -12.89 2.92
C ARG A 65 -8.19 -11.37 3.02
N GLY A 66 -7.40 -10.66 2.21
CA GLY A 66 -7.44 -9.19 2.14
C GLY A 66 -8.81 -8.68 1.71
N GLY A 67 -9.43 -9.33 0.72
CA GLY A 67 -10.77 -9.00 0.24
C GLY A 67 -11.85 -9.24 1.31
N VAL A 68 -11.78 -10.37 2.02
CA VAL A 68 -12.70 -10.66 3.15
C VAL A 68 -12.53 -9.61 4.25
N TYR A 69 -11.31 -9.26 4.62
CA TYR A 69 -11.04 -8.24 5.63
C TYR A 69 -11.60 -6.88 5.21
N ALA A 70 -11.29 -6.39 4.00
CA ALA A 70 -11.79 -5.12 3.46
C ALA A 70 -13.32 -5.07 3.40
N SER A 71 -13.96 -6.18 2.98
CA SER A 71 -15.42 -6.30 2.93
C SER A 71 -16.05 -6.16 4.32
N ASN A 72 -15.46 -6.77 5.36
CA ASN A 72 -15.98 -6.67 6.73
C ASN A 72 -15.75 -5.30 7.35
N LEU A 73 -14.65 -4.61 7.06
CA LEU A 73 -14.47 -3.20 7.41
C LEU A 73 -15.61 -2.35 6.84
N ARG A 74 -15.86 -2.47 5.52
CA ARG A 74 -16.90 -1.72 4.83
C ARG A 74 -18.30 -2.00 5.38
N ARG A 75 -18.62 -3.27 5.66
CA ARG A 75 -19.90 -3.65 6.29
C ARG A 75 -20.08 -3.04 7.68
N GLY A 76 -18.99 -2.83 8.42
CA GLY A 76 -18.97 -2.12 9.69
C GLY A 76 -18.90 -0.60 9.58
N GLY A 77 -18.98 -0.02 8.36
CA GLY A 77 -18.98 1.43 8.13
C GLY A 77 -17.59 2.08 8.14
N VAL A 78 -16.51 1.30 7.97
CA VAL A 78 -15.13 1.78 7.86
C VAL A 78 -14.61 1.52 6.45
N GLN A 79 -14.09 2.56 5.80
CA GLN A 79 -13.46 2.45 4.50
C GLN A 79 -12.11 1.74 4.60
N SER A 80 -11.68 1.10 3.51
CA SER A 80 -10.42 0.36 3.44
C SER A 80 -9.45 1.02 2.47
N CYS A 81 -8.16 0.89 2.78
CA CYS A 81 -7.06 1.34 1.93
C CYS A 81 -6.12 0.17 1.64
N GLY A 82 -6.09 -0.29 0.40
CA GLY A 82 -5.17 -1.35 -0.03
C GLY A 82 -3.75 -0.83 -0.16
N LYS A 83 -2.75 -1.58 0.36
CA LYS A 83 -1.36 -1.10 0.37
C LYS A 83 -0.35 -2.24 0.31
N HIS A 84 0.86 -1.95 -0.16
CA HIS A 84 1.46 -0.71 -0.65
C HIS A 84 1.67 -0.82 -2.18
N PHE A 85 0.92 -0.03 -2.96
CA PHE A 85 0.96 -0.12 -4.42
C PHE A 85 2.31 0.33 -5.01
N PRO A 86 2.90 -0.37 -5.97
CA PRO A 86 2.39 -1.52 -6.74
C PRO A 86 2.74 -2.91 -6.17
N GLY A 87 3.17 -2.99 -4.94
CA GLY A 87 3.62 -4.20 -4.25
C GLY A 87 5.09 -4.09 -3.85
N MET A 88 5.35 -4.08 -2.55
CA MET A 88 6.71 -4.01 -2.00
C MET A 88 7.20 -5.34 -1.41
N GLY A 89 6.49 -6.46 -1.68
CA GLY A 89 6.80 -7.75 -1.09
C GLY A 89 8.17 -8.32 -1.44
N ARG A 90 8.78 -7.84 -2.52
CA ARG A 90 10.13 -8.21 -2.97
C ARG A 90 11.22 -7.26 -2.46
N ALA A 91 10.87 -6.18 -1.80
CA ALA A 91 11.83 -5.27 -1.21
C ALA A 91 12.67 -5.98 -0.15
N LEU A 92 13.99 -5.82 -0.21
CA LEU A 92 14.92 -6.42 0.75
C LEU A 92 15.28 -5.47 1.90
N ALA A 93 15.01 -4.16 1.72
CA ALA A 93 15.26 -3.12 2.71
C ALA A 93 13.96 -2.49 3.19
N ASP A 94 13.99 -1.92 4.39
CA ASP A 94 12.87 -1.21 4.99
C ASP A 94 12.83 0.24 4.47
N PRO A 95 11.72 0.68 3.84
CA PRO A 95 11.58 2.03 3.31
C PRO A 95 11.57 3.12 4.39
N HIS A 96 11.42 2.77 5.67
CA HIS A 96 11.62 3.72 6.77
C HIS A 96 13.05 4.26 6.83
N PHE A 97 14.04 3.52 6.34
CA PHE A 97 15.45 3.87 6.45
C PHE A 97 16.12 4.14 5.09
N SER A 98 15.72 3.46 4.02
CA SER A 98 16.34 3.58 2.71
C SER A 98 15.36 3.24 1.60
N LEU A 99 15.59 3.75 0.39
CA LEU A 99 14.77 3.47 -0.78
C LEU A 99 15.06 2.06 -1.32
N PRO A 100 14.13 1.09 -1.17
CA PRO A 100 14.33 -0.25 -1.71
C PRO A 100 14.20 -0.26 -3.23
N VAL A 101 14.95 -1.14 -3.88
CA VAL A 101 14.87 -1.38 -5.33
C VAL A 101 14.18 -2.72 -5.58
N VAL A 102 13.20 -2.72 -6.48
CA VAL A 102 12.51 -3.91 -6.98
C VAL A 102 12.69 -3.95 -8.49
N ASP A 103 13.58 -4.84 -8.94
CA ASP A 103 13.97 -4.93 -10.36
C ASP A 103 13.03 -5.88 -11.12
N LEU A 104 11.83 -5.39 -11.41
CA LEU A 104 10.82 -6.08 -12.20
C LEU A 104 10.32 -5.18 -13.34
N ASP A 105 10.08 -5.78 -14.49
CA ASP A 105 9.35 -5.12 -15.56
C ASP A 105 7.83 -5.10 -15.32
N GLU A 106 7.11 -4.31 -16.08
CA GLU A 106 5.66 -4.17 -15.97
C GLU A 106 4.94 -5.52 -16.17
N ARG A 107 5.41 -6.35 -17.11
CA ARG A 107 4.81 -7.65 -17.42
C ARG A 107 4.92 -8.62 -16.24
N GLU A 108 6.04 -8.60 -15.56
CA GLU A 108 6.28 -9.43 -14.37
C GLU A 108 5.43 -8.95 -13.19
N LEU A 109 5.32 -7.64 -12.97
CA LEU A 109 4.43 -7.07 -11.96
C LEU A 109 2.97 -7.48 -12.18
N PHE A 110 2.47 -7.41 -13.42
CA PHE A 110 1.10 -7.82 -13.76
C PHE A 110 0.83 -9.31 -13.57
N LYS A 111 1.86 -10.15 -13.57
CA LYS A 111 1.73 -11.59 -13.33
C LYS A 111 1.84 -11.97 -11.85
N THR A 112 2.31 -11.06 -11.02
CA THR A 112 2.64 -11.33 -9.62
C THR A 112 2.07 -10.28 -8.68
N ASP A 113 2.84 -9.26 -8.35
CA ASP A 113 2.61 -8.34 -7.25
C ASP A 113 1.40 -7.40 -7.47
N LEU A 114 1.03 -7.12 -8.72
CA LEU A 114 -0.17 -6.35 -9.06
C LEU A 114 -1.47 -7.17 -9.02
N LEU A 115 -1.43 -8.51 -8.98
CA LEU A 115 -2.66 -9.33 -8.99
C LEU A 115 -3.61 -9.01 -7.84
N PRO A 116 -3.16 -8.82 -6.58
CA PRO A 116 -4.06 -8.43 -5.49
C PRO A 116 -4.73 -7.07 -5.72
N PHE A 117 -3.98 -6.10 -6.24
CA PHE A 117 -4.52 -4.77 -6.54
C PHE A 117 -5.53 -4.84 -7.70
N LEU A 118 -5.18 -5.53 -8.79
CA LEU A 118 -6.08 -5.72 -9.94
C LEU A 118 -7.41 -6.35 -9.53
N ALA A 119 -7.36 -7.39 -8.69
CA ALA A 119 -8.56 -8.09 -8.24
C ALA A 119 -9.41 -7.27 -7.27
N LEU A 120 -8.79 -6.46 -6.40
CA LEU A 120 -9.49 -5.79 -5.31
C LEU A 120 -9.77 -4.30 -5.58
N CYS A 121 -9.12 -3.65 -6.55
CA CYS A 121 -9.37 -2.25 -6.93
C CYS A 121 -10.87 -1.87 -6.98
N PRO A 122 -11.78 -2.68 -7.57
CA PRO A 122 -13.19 -2.30 -7.64
C PRO A 122 -13.90 -2.23 -6.28
N ALA A 123 -13.33 -2.87 -5.26
CA ALA A 123 -13.90 -2.97 -3.92
C ALA A 123 -13.26 -2.03 -2.90
N LEU A 124 -12.12 -1.42 -3.24
CA LEU A 124 -11.37 -0.51 -2.37
C LEU A 124 -11.80 0.94 -2.57
N SER A 125 -11.93 1.68 -1.48
CA SER A 125 -12.19 3.12 -1.53
C SER A 125 -10.91 3.93 -1.72
N SER A 126 -9.78 3.40 -1.28
CA SER A 126 -8.48 4.05 -1.42
C SER A 126 -7.34 3.04 -1.59
N ILE A 127 -6.23 3.54 -2.10
CA ILE A 127 -4.96 2.82 -2.23
C ILE A 127 -3.84 3.72 -1.71
N MET A 128 -2.85 3.12 -1.05
CA MET A 128 -1.64 3.80 -0.61
C MET A 128 -0.46 3.32 -1.44
N SER A 129 0.34 4.27 -1.94
CA SER A 129 1.53 3.98 -2.72
C SER A 129 2.69 3.48 -1.86
N ALA A 130 3.67 2.83 -2.49
CA ALA A 130 4.89 2.36 -1.85
C ALA A 130 6.09 3.26 -2.17
N HIS A 131 7.00 3.43 -1.21
CA HIS A 131 8.30 4.02 -1.46
C HIS A 131 9.29 2.95 -1.90
N ILE A 132 9.23 2.58 -3.17
CA ILE A 132 10.16 1.64 -3.82
C ILE A 132 10.62 2.20 -5.17
N MET A 133 11.82 1.83 -5.58
CA MET A 133 12.33 2.12 -6.91
C MET A 133 12.03 0.96 -7.85
N LEU A 134 11.49 1.26 -9.03
CA LEU A 134 11.19 0.31 -10.11
C LEU A 134 11.94 0.74 -11.37
N PRO A 135 13.25 0.47 -11.48
CA PRO A 135 14.10 1.04 -12.54
C PRO A 135 13.66 0.69 -13.96
N GLN A 136 12.99 -0.46 -14.14
CA GLN A 136 12.49 -0.90 -15.44
C GLN A 136 11.19 -0.19 -15.87
N ILE A 137 10.54 0.53 -14.95
CA ILE A 137 9.32 1.31 -15.24
C ILE A 137 9.63 2.80 -15.22
N ASP A 138 10.26 3.24 -14.14
CA ASP A 138 10.70 4.62 -13.97
C ASP A 138 12.06 4.63 -13.27
N PRO A 139 13.16 4.90 -13.98
CA PRO A 139 14.49 4.97 -13.41
C PRO A 139 14.76 6.26 -12.62
N ASP A 140 13.89 7.29 -12.77
CA ASP A 140 14.14 8.63 -12.26
C ASP A 140 13.43 8.89 -10.93
N TYR A 141 12.25 8.25 -10.71
CA TYR A 141 11.41 8.53 -9.54
C TYR A 141 10.97 7.25 -8.83
N PRO A 142 10.96 7.24 -7.48
CA PRO A 142 10.33 6.16 -6.72
C PRO A 142 8.83 6.10 -7.03
N ALA A 143 8.21 4.93 -6.84
CA ALA A 143 6.83 4.65 -7.26
C ALA A 143 5.81 5.71 -6.79
N THR A 144 5.94 6.19 -5.56
CA THR A 144 5.07 7.26 -5.00
C THR A 144 5.16 8.58 -5.77
N LEU A 145 6.33 8.90 -6.35
CA LEU A 145 6.59 10.16 -7.06
C LEU A 145 6.56 9.99 -8.59
N SER A 146 6.32 8.76 -9.07
CA SER A 146 6.35 8.39 -10.47
C SER A 146 4.98 8.54 -11.14
N GLU A 147 4.88 9.42 -12.12
CA GLU A 147 3.69 9.53 -12.98
C GLU A 147 3.44 8.24 -13.77
N ARG A 148 4.50 7.53 -14.19
CA ARG A 148 4.38 6.24 -14.90
C ARG A 148 3.73 5.19 -14.02
N VAL A 149 4.01 5.18 -12.72
CA VAL A 149 3.46 4.21 -11.76
C VAL A 149 2.04 4.63 -11.32
N ILE A 150 1.87 5.83 -10.79
CA ILE A 150 0.58 6.22 -10.20
C ILE A 150 -0.45 6.50 -11.29
N ARG A 151 -0.16 7.37 -12.26
CA ARG A 151 -1.10 7.63 -13.35
C ARG A 151 -1.14 6.46 -14.32
N GLY A 152 0.01 6.05 -14.85
CA GLY A 152 0.09 5.03 -15.89
C GLY A 152 -0.41 3.66 -15.43
N LEU A 153 0.14 3.08 -14.37
CA LEU A 153 -0.27 1.74 -13.94
C LEU A 153 -1.58 1.78 -13.15
N LEU A 154 -1.70 2.61 -12.11
CA LEU A 154 -2.85 2.54 -11.20
C LEU A 154 -4.11 3.15 -11.83
N ARG A 155 -4.02 4.38 -12.37
CA ARG A 155 -5.18 5.07 -12.90
C ARG A 155 -5.61 4.55 -14.27
N ASP A 156 -4.65 4.43 -15.19
CA ASP A 156 -4.97 4.13 -16.59
C ASP A 156 -5.09 2.62 -16.84
N ARG A 157 -4.12 1.82 -16.38
CA ARG A 157 -4.10 0.37 -16.65
C ARG A 157 -5.02 -0.43 -15.71
N LEU A 158 -4.99 -0.17 -14.39
CA LEU A 158 -5.88 -0.83 -13.43
C LEU A 158 -7.26 -0.16 -13.34
N GLY A 159 -7.42 1.05 -13.85
CA GLY A 159 -8.69 1.77 -13.86
C GLY A 159 -9.14 2.27 -12.49
N PHE A 160 -8.24 2.39 -11.50
CA PHE A 160 -8.60 2.82 -10.16
C PHE A 160 -9.06 4.29 -10.13
N ARG A 161 -10.24 4.55 -9.52
CA ARG A 161 -10.87 5.87 -9.44
C ARG A 161 -11.07 6.37 -8.01
N GLY A 162 -10.67 5.58 -7.01
CA GLY A 162 -10.72 5.98 -5.60
C GLY A 162 -9.57 6.91 -5.22
N VAL A 163 -9.47 7.21 -3.92
CA VAL A 163 -8.44 8.10 -3.36
C VAL A 163 -7.09 7.40 -3.32
N VAL A 164 -6.04 8.07 -3.76
CA VAL A 164 -4.66 7.60 -3.68
C VAL A 164 -3.90 8.42 -2.63
N PHE A 165 -3.52 7.74 -1.57
CA PHE A 165 -2.60 8.27 -0.55
C PHE A 165 -1.16 7.98 -0.95
N THR A 166 -0.23 8.83 -0.58
CA THR A 166 1.17 8.40 -0.46
C THR A 166 1.33 7.53 0.80
N ASP A 167 2.40 6.71 0.89
CA ASP A 167 2.92 6.37 2.21
C ASP A 167 3.53 7.62 2.86
N ASP A 168 3.93 7.54 4.13
CA ASP A 168 4.45 8.70 4.85
C ASP A 168 5.69 9.30 4.16
N LEU A 169 5.55 10.52 3.66
CA LEU A 169 6.62 11.23 2.97
C LEU A 169 7.81 11.58 3.91
N CYS A 170 7.63 11.45 5.23
CA CYS A 170 8.70 11.61 6.20
C CYS A 170 9.62 10.38 6.31
N MET A 171 9.34 9.28 5.61
CA MET A 171 10.19 8.08 5.61
C MET A 171 11.53 8.33 4.93
N GLY A 172 12.60 7.68 5.43
CA GLY A 172 13.96 7.83 4.93
C GLY A 172 14.13 7.55 3.44
N ALA A 173 13.31 6.68 2.86
CA ALA A 173 13.28 6.42 1.42
C ALA A 173 13.02 7.69 0.58
N ILE A 174 12.33 8.67 1.13
CA ILE A 174 12.00 9.94 0.45
C ILE A 174 12.90 11.06 0.95
N THR A 175 12.99 11.27 2.26
CA THR A 175 13.70 12.42 2.85
C THR A 175 15.20 12.43 2.59
N ALA A 176 15.79 11.28 2.22
CA ALA A 176 17.19 11.20 1.83
C ALA A 176 17.52 11.94 0.51
N GLN A 177 16.51 12.19 -0.37
CA GLN A 177 16.73 12.73 -1.72
C GLN A 177 15.83 13.92 -2.05
N TYR A 178 14.69 14.08 -1.37
CA TYR A 178 13.69 15.08 -1.68
C TYR A 178 13.42 15.97 -0.48
N SER A 179 13.28 17.27 -0.74
CA SER A 179 12.72 18.19 0.26
C SER A 179 11.22 17.87 0.50
N PRO A 180 10.66 18.29 1.62
CA PRO A 180 9.23 18.15 1.88
C PRO A 180 8.36 18.66 0.73
N ASP A 181 8.60 19.87 0.28
CA ASP A 181 7.82 20.53 -0.78
C ASP A 181 7.92 19.79 -2.10
N ASP A 182 9.14 19.39 -2.49
CA ASP A 182 9.35 18.61 -3.71
C ASP A 182 8.63 17.28 -3.65
N ALA A 183 8.71 16.57 -2.52
CA ALA A 183 8.04 15.27 -2.34
C ALA A 183 6.50 15.41 -2.43
N ALA A 184 5.94 16.40 -1.76
CA ALA A 184 4.50 16.68 -1.82
C ALA A 184 4.07 17.05 -3.25
N PHE A 185 4.76 18.01 -3.88
CA PHE A 185 4.48 18.44 -5.25
C PHE A 185 4.59 17.28 -6.25
N LEU A 186 5.68 16.53 -6.21
CA LEU A 186 5.92 15.41 -7.12
C LEU A 186 4.88 14.30 -6.95
N SER A 187 4.46 14.00 -5.72
CA SER A 187 3.44 13.00 -5.47
C SER A 187 2.07 13.39 -6.04
N LEU A 188 1.67 14.65 -5.89
CA LEU A 188 0.45 15.19 -6.48
C LEU A 188 0.53 15.19 -8.01
N ARG A 189 1.67 15.61 -8.58
CA ARG A 189 1.92 15.56 -10.02
C ARG A 189 1.86 14.12 -10.55
N ALA A 190 2.38 13.17 -9.80
CA ALA A 190 2.32 11.74 -10.16
C ALA A 190 0.89 11.20 -10.23
N GLY A 191 -0.08 11.83 -9.53
CA GLY A 191 -1.49 11.44 -9.53
C GLY A 191 -2.00 10.90 -8.20
N CYS A 192 -1.23 11.06 -7.10
CA CYS A 192 -1.75 10.91 -5.75
C CYS A 192 -2.72 12.05 -5.43
N ASP A 193 -3.71 11.78 -4.58
CA ASP A 193 -4.69 12.79 -4.14
C ASP A 193 -4.32 13.41 -2.79
N LEU A 194 -3.69 12.62 -1.92
CA LEU A 194 -3.39 13.01 -0.54
C LEU A 194 -1.96 12.62 -0.14
N PRO A 195 -1.02 13.57 -0.10
CA PRO A 195 0.28 13.39 0.54
C PRO A 195 0.11 13.13 2.04
N LEU A 196 0.74 12.07 2.56
CA LEU A 196 0.68 11.71 3.97
C LEU A 196 1.95 12.18 4.69
N ILE A 197 1.77 12.92 5.78
CA ILE A 197 2.85 13.48 6.61
C ILE A 197 2.51 13.11 8.06
N CYS A 198 3.26 12.15 8.63
CA CYS A 198 2.97 11.60 9.96
C CYS A 198 3.79 12.25 11.09
N HIS A 199 4.83 13.00 10.76
CA HIS A 199 5.71 13.68 11.72
C HIS A 199 5.80 15.15 11.38
N ASP A 200 5.93 16.01 12.38
CA ASP A 200 6.06 17.45 12.31
C ASP A 200 5.59 18.09 10.98
N PRO A 201 4.30 18.42 10.87
CA PRO A 201 3.74 18.93 9.61
C PRO A 201 4.13 20.40 9.35
N LEU A 202 4.67 21.13 10.33
CA LEU A 202 4.92 22.57 10.22
C LEU A 202 5.85 22.94 9.06
N PRO A 203 7.02 22.26 8.84
CA PRO A 203 7.88 22.55 7.69
C PRO A 203 7.21 22.35 6.33
N TRP A 204 6.10 21.61 6.27
CA TRP A 204 5.36 21.32 5.04
C TRP A 204 4.22 22.31 4.74
N LEU A 205 3.95 23.23 5.67
CA LEU A 205 2.88 24.22 5.54
C LEU A 205 3.39 25.59 5.09
N ASP A 206 4.70 25.81 5.15
CA ASP A 206 5.34 27.10 4.85
C ASP A 206 5.87 27.19 3.40
N GLY A 207 5.63 26.16 2.56
CA GLY A 207 6.06 26.05 1.17
C GLY A 207 5.05 26.49 0.13
#